data_6d3e02aeea144f2f3607454607640474
#
_entry.id   6d3e02aeea144f2f3607454607640474
#
_cell.length_a   1.000
_cell.length_b   1.000
_cell.length_c   1.000
_cell.angle_alpha   90.00
_cell.angle_beta   90.00
_cell.angle_gamma   90.00
#
_symmetry.space_group_name_H-M   'P 1'
#
loop_
_entity.id
_entity.type
_entity.pdbx_description
1 polymer ?
#
loop_
_entity_poly.entity_id
_entity_poly.type
_entity_poly.pdbx_seq_one_letter_code
_entity_poly.pdbx_strand_id
1 'polypeptide(L)'
;FSATMPKEIASITKKYMKDPKEIVIGRKNEGNKNIRDIYYMVRAQDKYLALKRLADYYPNIYGIIFCRTRKETQEIADKLIQDGYNADSLHGELSQAQRDYVMQKFRIKNIQLLVATDVAARGLDVDDLTHVINYGLPDEVESYTHRRGRTGRAGKTGIAISICHVREKGKIREIERIINKKFDKGKMPTGEQIC
;
A
#
# COMPACT_ATOMS: atom_id res chain seq x y z
N PHE A 1 -6.53 8.89 -10.62
CA PHE A 1 -7.26 9.67 -9.62
C PHE A 1 -6.75 9.39 -8.23
N SER A 2 -6.71 10.41 -7.41
CA SER A 2 -6.41 10.24 -6.00
C SER A 2 -7.62 9.62 -5.28
N ALA A 3 -7.42 9.17 -4.04
CA ALA A 3 -8.51 8.65 -3.22
C ALA A 3 -9.56 9.73 -2.89
N THR A 4 -9.22 10.99 -3.06
CA THR A 4 -10.11 12.13 -2.88
C THR A 4 -10.51 12.69 -4.25
N MET A 5 -11.78 13.00 -4.42
CA MET A 5 -12.26 13.58 -5.67
C MET A 5 -11.92 15.07 -5.72
N PRO A 6 -11.29 15.55 -6.82
CA PRO A 6 -11.02 16.99 -6.95
C PRO A 6 -12.30 17.82 -6.93
N LYS A 7 -12.20 19.05 -6.42
CA LYS A 7 -13.33 19.96 -6.32
C LYS A 7 -13.97 20.26 -7.68
N GLU A 8 -13.17 20.37 -8.72
CA GLU A 8 -13.66 20.61 -10.07
C GLU A 8 -14.58 19.48 -10.56
N ILE A 9 -14.21 18.25 -10.31
CA ILE A 9 -15.02 17.08 -10.69
C ILE A 9 -16.30 17.03 -9.88
N ALA A 10 -16.23 17.33 -8.58
CA ALA A 10 -17.40 17.41 -7.72
C ALA A 10 -18.36 18.51 -8.18
N SER A 11 -17.83 19.66 -8.62
CA SER A 11 -18.61 20.77 -9.15
C SER A 11 -19.32 20.39 -10.45
N ILE A 12 -18.62 19.72 -11.35
CA ILE A 12 -19.20 19.22 -12.61
C ILE A 12 -20.31 18.22 -12.32
N THR A 13 -20.09 17.33 -11.38
CA THR A 13 -21.09 16.33 -10.96
C THR A 13 -22.36 17.01 -10.43
N LYS A 14 -22.21 18.06 -9.61
CA LYS A 14 -23.34 18.83 -9.10
C LYS A 14 -24.17 19.45 -10.21
N LYS A 15 -23.53 19.87 -11.30
CA LYS A 15 -24.19 20.55 -12.40
C LYS A 15 -25.07 19.61 -13.25
N TYR A 16 -24.67 18.35 -13.39
CA TYR A 16 -25.27 17.42 -14.34
C TYR A 16 -26.06 16.27 -13.71
N MET A 17 -26.03 16.12 -12.38
CA MET A 17 -26.65 15.01 -11.69
C MET A 17 -27.63 15.44 -10.61
N LYS A 18 -28.71 14.64 -10.42
CA LYS A 18 -29.73 14.93 -9.42
C LYS A 18 -29.19 14.85 -7.99
N ASP A 19 -28.28 13.93 -7.75
CA ASP A 19 -27.67 13.74 -6.43
C ASP A 19 -26.16 13.54 -6.58
N PRO A 20 -25.44 14.64 -6.89
CA PRO A 20 -24.01 14.56 -7.11
C PRO A 20 -23.23 14.14 -5.87
N LYS A 21 -23.74 14.47 -4.69
CA LYS A 21 -23.10 14.13 -3.44
C LYS A 21 -23.09 12.63 -3.18
N GLU A 22 -24.19 11.96 -3.45
CA GLU A 22 -24.32 10.52 -3.33
C GLU A 22 -23.42 9.79 -4.33
N ILE A 23 -23.34 10.27 -5.54
CA ILE A 23 -22.49 9.67 -6.59
C ILE A 23 -21.01 9.79 -6.23
N VAL A 24 -20.57 10.95 -5.69
CA VAL A 24 -19.21 11.14 -5.23
C VAL A 24 -18.86 10.16 -4.11
N ILE A 25 -19.76 9.99 -3.15
CA ILE A 25 -19.60 9.03 -2.05
C ILE A 25 -19.59 7.61 -2.60
N GLY A 26 -20.47 7.29 -3.54
CA GLY A 26 -20.53 5.98 -4.17
C GLY A 26 -19.24 5.58 -4.86
N ARG A 27 -18.60 6.48 -5.58
CA ARG A 27 -17.31 6.22 -6.24
C ARG A 27 -16.20 5.95 -5.24
N LYS A 28 -16.14 6.72 -4.17
CA LYS A 28 -15.16 6.49 -3.10
C LYS A 28 -15.40 5.14 -2.42
N ASN A 29 -16.66 4.81 -2.17
CA ASN A 29 -17.03 3.54 -1.55
C ASN A 29 -16.76 2.35 -2.47
N GLU A 30 -16.95 2.51 -3.77
CA GLU A 30 -16.63 1.46 -4.74
C GLU A 30 -15.14 1.13 -4.72
N GLY A 31 -14.27 2.14 -4.70
CA GLY A 31 -12.84 1.94 -4.54
C GLY A 31 -12.49 1.24 -3.24
N ASN A 32 -13.15 1.61 -2.15
CA ASN A 32 -12.94 1.00 -0.84
C ASN A 32 -13.43 -0.46 -0.78
N LYS A 33 -14.51 -0.79 -1.48
CA LYS A 33 -15.08 -2.14 -1.51
C LYS A 33 -14.15 -3.15 -2.20
N ASN A 34 -13.32 -2.68 -3.11
CA ASN A 34 -12.42 -3.56 -3.85
C ASN A 34 -11.12 -3.84 -3.11
N ILE A 35 -10.92 -3.23 -1.96
CA ILE A 35 -9.69 -3.39 -1.18
C ILE A 35 -10.01 -4.06 0.13
N ARG A 36 -9.29 -5.14 0.42
CA ARG A 36 -9.34 -5.81 1.72
C ARG A 36 -8.24 -5.24 2.59
N ASP A 37 -8.60 -4.63 3.72
CA ASP A 37 -7.64 -4.07 4.67
C ASP A 37 -7.38 -5.09 5.78
N ILE A 38 -6.12 -5.50 5.93
CA ILE A 38 -5.70 -6.52 6.90
C ILE A 38 -4.58 -5.94 7.75
N TYR A 39 -4.58 -6.20 9.04
CA TYR A 39 -3.46 -5.87 9.89
C TYR A 39 -2.93 -7.12 10.60
N TYR A 40 -1.61 -7.11 10.82
CA TYR A 40 -0.93 -8.15 11.58
C TYR A 40 -0.22 -7.49 12.75
N MET A 41 -0.49 -7.97 13.96
CA MET A 41 0.20 -7.50 15.15
C MET A 41 1.44 -8.36 15.38
N VAL A 42 2.59 -7.73 15.36
CA VAL A 42 3.87 -8.40 15.56
C VAL A 42 4.77 -7.55 16.47
N ARG A 43 5.76 -8.19 17.08
CA ARG A 43 6.79 -7.45 17.81
C ARG A 43 7.70 -6.73 16.81
N ALA A 44 8.30 -5.62 17.24
CA ALA A 44 9.16 -4.83 16.37
C ALA A 44 10.27 -5.68 15.73
N GLN A 45 10.86 -6.59 16.50
CA GLN A 45 11.93 -7.48 16.05
C GLN A 45 11.47 -8.52 15.03
N ASP A 46 10.17 -8.77 14.94
CA ASP A 46 9.59 -9.78 14.05
C ASP A 46 9.00 -9.19 12.78
N LYS A 47 9.06 -7.87 12.59
CA LYS A 47 8.44 -7.19 11.45
C LYS A 47 9.00 -7.68 10.10
N TYR A 48 10.30 -7.81 9.99
CA TYR A 48 10.91 -8.26 8.74
C TYR A 48 10.57 -9.72 8.45
N LEU A 49 10.56 -10.58 9.45
CA LEU A 49 10.15 -11.98 9.29
C LEU A 49 8.68 -12.06 8.81
N ALA A 50 7.82 -11.23 9.39
CA ALA A 50 6.43 -11.14 8.96
C ALA A 50 6.32 -10.74 7.49
N LEU A 51 7.10 -9.74 7.07
CA LEU A 51 7.13 -9.30 5.67
C LEU A 51 7.54 -10.44 4.73
N LYS A 52 8.58 -11.18 5.07
CA LYS A 52 9.04 -12.32 4.26
C LYS A 52 7.98 -13.40 4.14
N ARG A 53 7.33 -13.74 5.24
CA ARG A 53 6.27 -14.76 5.25
C ARG A 53 5.09 -14.34 4.36
N LEU A 54 4.73 -13.06 4.38
CA LEU A 54 3.68 -12.55 3.50
C LEU A 54 4.10 -12.63 2.03
N ALA A 55 5.34 -12.25 1.73
CA ALA A 55 5.87 -12.35 0.36
C ALA A 55 5.90 -13.79 -0.14
N ASP A 56 6.28 -14.74 0.72
CA ASP A 56 6.29 -16.17 0.38
C ASP A 56 4.88 -16.74 0.21
N TYR A 57 3.94 -16.26 1.01
CA TYR A 57 2.54 -16.68 0.93
C TYR A 57 1.88 -16.23 -0.37
N TYR A 58 2.31 -15.10 -0.93
CA TYR A 58 1.80 -14.55 -2.19
C TYR A 58 2.90 -14.53 -3.25
N PRO A 59 3.23 -15.68 -3.86
CA PRO A 59 4.38 -15.76 -4.78
C PRO A 59 4.25 -14.89 -6.03
N ASN A 60 3.02 -14.54 -6.41
CA ASN A 60 2.75 -13.67 -7.55
C ASN A 60 2.49 -12.22 -7.13
N ILE A 61 2.90 -11.85 -5.92
CA ILE A 61 2.72 -10.49 -5.41
C ILE A 61 3.36 -9.46 -6.34
N TYR A 62 2.63 -8.39 -6.58
CA TYR A 62 3.13 -7.21 -7.28
C TYR A 62 2.68 -6.01 -6.46
N GLY A 63 3.59 -5.44 -5.70
CA GLY A 63 3.17 -4.45 -4.70
C GLY A 63 4.24 -3.47 -4.28
N ILE A 64 3.80 -2.49 -3.50
CA ILE A 64 4.65 -1.48 -2.88
C ILE A 64 4.67 -1.74 -1.38
N ILE A 65 5.88 -1.71 -0.81
CA ILE A 65 6.11 -1.76 0.63
C ILE A 65 6.46 -0.34 1.08
N PHE A 66 5.59 0.26 1.88
CA PHE A 66 5.81 1.62 2.38
C PHE A 66 6.58 1.61 3.69
N CYS A 67 7.69 2.32 3.70
CA CYS A 67 8.50 2.57 4.89
C CYS A 67 8.48 4.06 5.24
N ARG A 68 8.76 4.40 6.49
CA ARG A 68 8.65 5.79 6.96
C ARG A 68 9.85 6.65 6.59
N THR A 69 11.05 6.07 6.56
CA THR A 69 12.29 6.81 6.30
C THR A 69 13.05 6.22 5.13
N ARG A 70 13.89 7.06 4.52
CA ARG A 70 14.79 6.61 3.44
C ARG A 70 15.72 5.51 3.90
N LYS A 71 16.23 5.62 5.12
CA LYS A 71 17.12 4.63 5.72
C LYS A 71 16.44 3.27 5.84
N GLU A 72 15.25 3.24 6.41
CA GLU A 72 14.48 2.00 6.55
C GLU A 72 14.15 1.41 5.19
N THR A 73 13.76 2.25 4.23
CA THR A 73 13.46 1.84 2.87
C THR A 73 14.64 1.09 2.25
N GLN A 74 15.83 1.66 2.35
CA GLN A 74 17.04 1.05 1.81
C GLN A 74 17.40 -0.24 2.55
N GLU A 75 17.32 -0.25 3.87
CA GLU A 75 17.61 -1.44 4.68
C GLU A 75 16.70 -2.62 4.33
N ILE A 76 15.42 -2.36 4.21
CA ILE A 76 14.43 -3.41 3.89
C ILE A 76 14.61 -3.92 2.46
N ALA A 77 14.84 -3.01 1.51
CA ALA A 77 15.12 -3.42 0.13
C ALA A 77 16.37 -4.29 0.05
N ASP A 78 17.45 -3.88 0.71
CA ASP A 78 18.70 -4.65 0.72
C ASP A 78 18.52 -6.04 1.32
N LYS A 79 17.78 -6.14 2.41
CA LYS A 79 17.48 -7.44 3.05
C LYS A 79 16.67 -8.34 2.13
N LEU A 80 15.67 -7.80 1.46
CA LEU A 80 14.84 -8.57 0.53
C LEU A 80 15.65 -9.07 -0.65
N ILE A 81 16.50 -8.22 -1.22
CA ILE A 81 17.39 -8.59 -2.31
C ILE A 81 18.34 -9.70 -1.86
N GLN A 82 18.94 -9.54 -0.70
CA GLN A 82 19.86 -10.53 -0.13
C GLN A 82 19.18 -11.87 0.11
N ASP A 83 17.91 -11.85 0.50
CA ASP A 83 17.13 -13.05 0.76
C ASP A 83 16.49 -13.64 -0.53
N GLY A 84 16.82 -13.09 -1.70
CA GLY A 84 16.44 -13.66 -2.99
C GLY A 84 15.12 -13.17 -3.58
N TYR A 85 14.53 -12.10 -3.02
CA TYR A 85 13.30 -11.53 -3.56
C TYR A 85 13.59 -10.54 -4.68
N ASN A 86 12.66 -10.42 -5.63
CA ASN A 86 12.73 -9.44 -6.70
C ASN A 86 12.24 -8.09 -6.18
N ALA A 87 13.12 -7.38 -5.50
CA ALA A 87 12.81 -6.12 -4.81
C ALA A 87 13.83 -5.05 -5.17
N ASP A 88 13.43 -3.80 -5.04
CA ASP A 88 14.34 -2.67 -5.10
C ASP A 88 13.71 -1.49 -4.33
N SER A 89 14.50 -0.45 -4.12
CA SER A 89 14.10 0.73 -3.35
C SER A 89 13.82 1.93 -4.22
N LEU A 90 12.93 2.78 -3.74
CA LEU A 90 12.66 4.09 -4.35
C LEU A 90 12.59 5.14 -3.24
N HIS A 91 13.57 6.06 -3.22
CA HIS A 91 13.63 7.14 -2.22
C HIS A 91 14.38 8.35 -2.75
N GLY A 92 14.35 9.45 -1.97
CA GLY A 92 14.85 10.75 -2.43
C GLY A 92 16.34 10.88 -2.63
N GLU A 93 17.14 9.92 -2.18
CA GLU A 93 18.60 9.93 -2.38
C GLU A 93 19.02 9.36 -3.73
N LEU A 94 18.09 8.70 -4.44
CA LEU A 94 18.38 8.18 -5.78
C LEU A 94 18.41 9.32 -6.79
N SER A 95 19.33 9.21 -7.76
CA SER A 95 19.34 10.12 -8.91
C SER A 95 18.10 9.89 -9.79
N GLN A 96 17.76 10.82 -10.64
CA GLN A 96 16.62 10.64 -11.55
C GLN A 96 16.82 9.44 -12.47
N ALA A 97 18.04 9.21 -12.96
CA ALA A 97 18.35 8.05 -13.79
C ALA A 97 18.13 6.73 -13.02
N GLN A 98 18.55 6.68 -11.75
CA GLN A 98 18.32 5.50 -10.90
C GLN A 98 16.84 5.26 -10.65
N ARG A 99 16.08 6.33 -10.40
CA ARG A 99 14.63 6.24 -10.20
C ARG A 99 13.92 5.70 -11.44
N ASP A 100 14.26 6.24 -12.61
CA ASP A 100 13.68 5.82 -13.88
C ASP A 100 13.99 4.35 -14.18
N TYR A 101 15.19 3.91 -13.89
CA TYR A 101 15.62 2.52 -14.07
C TYR A 101 14.82 1.56 -13.18
N VAL A 102 14.68 1.90 -11.91
CA VAL A 102 13.89 1.09 -10.96
C VAL A 102 12.42 1.04 -11.39
N MET A 103 11.87 2.18 -11.76
CA MET A 103 10.47 2.26 -12.18
C MET A 103 10.19 1.48 -13.45
N GLN A 104 11.10 1.52 -14.41
CA GLN A 104 10.96 0.73 -15.63
C GLN A 104 10.91 -0.77 -15.31
N LYS A 105 11.82 -1.25 -14.48
CA LYS A 105 11.85 -2.65 -14.05
C LYS A 105 10.59 -3.04 -13.29
N PHE A 106 10.07 -2.14 -12.48
CA PHE A 106 8.85 -2.39 -11.73
C PHE A 106 7.63 -2.46 -12.66
N ARG A 107 7.53 -1.59 -13.63
CA ARG A 107 6.41 -1.59 -14.59
C ARG A 107 6.36 -2.85 -15.44
N ILE A 108 7.51 -3.38 -15.84
CA ILE A 108 7.58 -4.63 -16.61
C ILE A 108 7.59 -5.87 -15.71
N LYS A 109 7.43 -5.67 -14.39
CA LYS A 109 7.32 -6.73 -13.37
C LYS A 109 8.57 -7.58 -13.18
N ASN A 110 9.74 -7.08 -13.57
CA ASN A 110 11.02 -7.68 -13.20
C ASN A 110 11.33 -7.43 -11.72
N ILE A 111 10.80 -6.34 -11.15
CA ILE A 111 10.75 -6.10 -9.72
C ILE A 111 9.30 -6.31 -9.30
N GLN A 112 9.08 -7.20 -8.33
CA GLN A 112 7.75 -7.49 -7.80
C GLN A 112 7.41 -6.65 -6.57
N LEU A 113 8.43 -6.30 -5.78
CA LEU A 113 8.28 -5.56 -4.53
C LEU A 113 9.10 -4.28 -4.60
N LEU A 114 8.41 -3.16 -4.67
CA LEU A 114 9.04 -1.84 -4.63
C LEU A 114 8.96 -1.32 -3.20
N VAL A 115 10.11 -1.08 -2.57
CA VAL A 115 10.16 -0.51 -1.21
C VAL A 115 10.32 0.99 -1.35
N ALA A 116 9.40 1.77 -0.79
CA ALA A 116 9.37 3.21 -1.03
C ALA A 116 8.91 4.00 0.19
N THR A 117 9.30 5.28 0.22
CA THR A 117 8.70 6.26 1.13
C THR A 117 7.45 6.87 0.49
N ASP A 118 6.59 7.48 1.28
CA ASP A 118 5.39 8.16 0.75
C ASP A 118 5.75 9.22 -0.27
N VAL A 119 6.78 10.01 0.00
CA VAL A 119 7.21 11.09 -0.89
C VAL A 119 7.68 10.53 -2.24
N ALA A 120 8.48 9.48 -2.21
CA ALA A 120 9.01 8.87 -3.43
C ALA A 120 7.91 8.20 -4.25
N ALA A 121 6.90 7.64 -3.60
CA ALA A 121 5.79 6.97 -4.27
C ALA A 121 4.72 7.94 -4.79
N ARG A 122 4.80 9.22 -4.43
CA ARG A 122 3.83 10.21 -4.89
C ARG A 122 3.92 10.39 -6.40
N GLY A 123 2.78 10.31 -7.07
CA GLY A 123 2.72 10.48 -8.51
C GLY A 123 3.11 9.27 -9.33
N LEU A 124 3.37 8.12 -8.71
CA LEU A 124 3.64 6.90 -9.45
C LEU A 124 2.41 6.44 -10.23
N ASP A 125 2.61 6.17 -11.50
CA ASP A 125 1.57 5.71 -12.41
C ASP A 125 1.64 4.18 -12.56
N VAL A 126 1.19 3.48 -11.52
CA VAL A 126 1.11 2.02 -11.51
C VAL A 126 -0.25 1.64 -10.90
N ASP A 127 -1.10 1.03 -11.70
CA ASP A 127 -2.51 0.82 -11.35
C ASP A 127 -2.89 -0.63 -11.09
N ASP A 128 -2.03 -1.58 -11.37
CA ASP A 128 -2.35 -3.00 -11.30
C ASP A 128 -1.67 -3.73 -10.14
N LEU A 129 -1.38 -3.01 -9.06
CA LEU A 129 -0.79 -3.60 -7.86
C LEU A 129 -1.75 -4.58 -7.21
N THR A 130 -1.25 -5.75 -6.84
CA THR A 130 -2.03 -6.75 -6.09
C THR A 130 -2.08 -6.43 -4.62
N HIS A 131 -1.00 -5.82 -4.10
CA HIS A 131 -0.85 -5.54 -2.67
C HIS A 131 -0.22 -4.19 -2.43
N VAL A 132 -0.63 -3.58 -1.32
CA VAL A 132 0.08 -2.48 -0.68
C VAL A 132 0.41 -2.95 0.73
N ILE A 133 1.67 -2.86 1.11
CA ILE A 133 2.13 -3.28 2.44
C ILE A 133 2.65 -2.06 3.18
N ASN A 134 2.08 -1.79 4.36
CA ASN A 134 2.59 -0.78 5.27
C ASN A 134 3.53 -1.47 6.24
N TYR A 135 4.82 -1.29 6.06
CA TYR A 135 5.83 -1.83 6.99
C TYR A 135 5.76 -1.10 8.33
N GLY A 136 5.29 0.13 8.32
CA GLY A 136 4.87 0.89 9.49
C GLY A 136 3.68 1.74 9.10
N LEU A 137 2.76 1.98 10.03
CA LEU A 137 1.63 2.85 9.78
C LEU A 137 2.10 4.28 9.56
N PRO A 138 1.46 5.04 8.65
CA PRO A 138 1.81 6.43 8.46
C PRO A 138 1.42 7.26 9.68
N ASP A 139 2.11 8.39 9.88
CA ASP A 139 1.77 9.30 10.96
C ASP A 139 0.40 9.94 10.76
N GLU A 140 0.06 10.24 9.51
CA GLU A 140 -1.21 10.83 9.14
C GLU A 140 -2.13 9.80 8.50
N VAL A 141 -3.39 9.78 8.93
CA VAL A 141 -4.37 8.84 8.41
C VAL A 141 -4.65 9.03 6.93
N GLU A 142 -4.57 10.27 6.44
CA GLU A 142 -4.71 10.58 5.01
C GLU A 142 -3.69 9.80 4.16
N SER A 143 -2.48 9.67 4.65
CA SER A 143 -1.43 8.92 3.95
C SER A 143 -1.81 7.45 3.80
N TYR A 144 -2.50 6.88 4.77
CA TYR A 144 -3.00 5.51 4.66
C TYR A 144 -3.93 5.36 3.46
N THR A 145 -4.87 6.28 3.30
CA THR A 145 -5.81 6.27 2.17
C THR A 145 -5.07 6.37 0.82
N HIS A 146 -4.08 7.24 0.74
CA HIS A 146 -3.27 7.38 -0.48
C HIS A 146 -2.45 6.13 -0.77
N ARG A 147 -1.89 5.50 0.25
CA ARG A 147 -1.13 4.25 0.10
C ARG A 147 -2.03 3.13 -0.42
N ARG A 148 -3.15 2.88 0.24
CA ARG A 148 -4.05 1.79 -0.15
C ARG A 148 -4.68 2.01 -1.52
N GLY A 149 -4.82 3.25 -1.94
CA GLY A 149 -5.38 3.60 -3.24
C GLY A 149 -4.50 3.19 -4.43
N ARG A 150 -3.33 2.63 -4.20
CA ARG A 150 -2.47 2.09 -5.25
C ARG A 150 -2.86 0.68 -5.69
N THR A 151 -3.75 0.03 -4.97
CA THR A 151 -4.28 -1.29 -5.34
C THR A 151 -5.80 -1.21 -5.46
N GLY A 152 -6.44 -2.26 -5.98
CA GLY A 152 -7.90 -2.33 -6.12
C GLY A 152 -8.46 -1.38 -7.16
N ARG A 153 -7.68 -0.98 -8.15
CA ARG A 153 -8.11 -0.05 -9.20
C ARG A 153 -8.66 -0.78 -10.42
N ALA A 154 -9.39 -0.03 -11.25
CA ALA A 154 -9.95 -0.53 -12.52
C ALA A 154 -10.82 -1.78 -12.35
N GLY A 155 -11.61 -1.83 -11.28
CA GLY A 155 -12.49 -2.96 -10.97
C GLY A 155 -11.80 -4.20 -10.44
N LYS A 156 -10.49 -4.17 -10.27
CA LYS A 156 -9.72 -5.28 -9.70
C LYS A 156 -9.77 -5.24 -8.17
N THR A 157 -9.64 -6.41 -7.55
CA THR A 157 -9.51 -6.49 -6.10
C THR A 157 -8.07 -6.24 -5.69
N GLY A 158 -7.88 -5.75 -4.47
CA GLY A 158 -6.56 -5.50 -3.92
C GLY A 158 -6.50 -5.80 -2.43
N ILE A 159 -5.29 -5.95 -1.91
CA ILE A 159 -5.08 -6.22 -0.49
C ILE A 159 -4.13 -5.17 0.07
N ALA A 160 -4.56 -4.49 1.12
CA ALA A 160 -3.74 -3.55 1.87
C ALA A 160 -3.39 -4.18 3.23
N ILE A 161 -2.11 -4.45 3.44
CA ILE A 161 -1.61 -5.12 4.63
C ILE A 161 -0.84 -4.13 5.48
N SER A 162 -1.12 -4.09 6.79
CA SER A 162 -0.36 -3.28 7.73
C SER A 162 0.31 -4.18 8.75
N ILE A 163 1.62 -4.08 8.87
CA ILE A 163 2.41 -4.80 9.87
C ILE A 163 2.58 -3.84 11.04
N CYS A 164 1.91 -4.13 12.16
CA CYS A 164 1.76 -3.19 13.27
C CYS A 164 2.34 -3.73 14.56
N HIS A 165 2.77 -2.80 15.40
CA HIS A 165 3.07 -3.06 16.80
C HIS A 165 1.80 -2.88 17.63
N VAL A 166 1.75 -3.53 18.78
CA VAL A 166 0.60 -3.44 19.70
C VAL A 166 0.26 -2.00 20.10
N ARG A 167 1.27 -1.13 20.17
CA ARG A 167 1.10 0.30 20.48
C ARG A 167 0.32 1.06 19.39
N GLU A 168 0.20 0.50 18.21
CA GLU A 168 -0.47 1.13 17.07
C GLU A 168 -1.96 0.78 16.97
N LYS A 169 -2.49 0.03 17.92
CA LYS A 169 -3.92 -0.35 17.94
C LYS A 169 -4.86 0.85 17.84
N GLY A 170 -4.55 1.92 18.57
CA GLY A 170 -5.35 3.14 18.54
C GLY A 170 -5.39 3.77 17.16
N LYS A 171 -4.27 3.72 16.46
CA LYS A 171 -4.16 4.24 15.10
C LYS A 171 -4.98 3.42 14.11
N ILE A 172 -4.98 2.11 14.25
CA ILE A 172 -5.83 1.23 13.44
C ILE A 172 -7.31 1.62 13.60
N ARG A 173 -7.77 1.85 14.82
CA ARG A 173 -9.16 2.27 15.08
C ARG A 173 -9.47 3.63 14.47
N GLU A 174 -8.53 4.56 14.55
CA GLU A 174 -8.68 5.88 13.93
C GLU A 174 -8.80 5.77 12.42
N ILE A 175 -7.97 4.96 11.79
CA ILE A 175 -8.04 4.69 10.35
C ILE A 175 -9.38 4.07 9.99
N GLU A 176 -9.84 3.08 10.75
CA GLU A 176 -11.14 2.43 10.53
C GLU A 176 -12.29 3.44 10.51
N ARG A 177 -12.26 4.41 11.40
CA ARG A 177 -13.29 5.46 11.43
C ARG A 177 -13.26 6.31 10.17
N ILE A 178 -12.08 6.67 9.70
CA ILE A 178 -11.94 7.57 8.56
C ILE A 178 -12.27 6.87 7.24
N ILE A 179 -11.85 5.63 7.05
CA ILE A 179 -12.19 4.87 5.85
C ILE A 179 -13.58 4.24 5.93
N ASN A 180 -14.23 4.35 7.07
CA ASN A 180 -15.56 3.78 7.35
C ASN A 180 -15.62 2.27 7.04
N LYS A 181 -14.59 1.56 7.49
CA LYS A 181 -14.46 0.12 7.25
C LYS A 181 -13.58 -0.49 8.34
N LYS A 182 -13.93 -1.69 8.79
CA LYS A 182 -13.10 -2.41 9.77
C LYS A 182 -12.01 -3.20 9.08
N PHE A 183 -10.84 -3.22 9.71
CA PHE A 183 -9.75 -4.09 9.28
C PHE A 183 -10.05 -5.54 9.66
N ASP A 184 -9.62 -6.45 8.80
CA ASP A 184 -9.53 -7.85 9.18
C ASP A 184 -8.24 -8.05 9.97
N LYS A 185 -8.33 -8.79 11.08
CA LYS A 185 -7.15 -9.18 11.82
C LYS A 185 -6.52 -10.40 11.15
N GLY A 186 -5.31 -10.24 10.65
CA GLY A 186 -4.60 -11.31 9.99
C GLY A 186 -3.95 -12.26 10.97
N LYS A 187 -3.84 -13.52 10.55
CA LYS A 187 -3.06 -14.55 11.26
C LYS A 187 -1.84 -14.85 10.39
N MET A 188 -0.66 -14.66 10.95
CA MET A 188 0.58 -14.84 10.21
C MET A 188 0.69 -16.28 9.66
N PRO A 189 0.98 -16.44 8.35
CA PRO A 189 1.17 -17.77 7.78
C PRO A 189 2.32 -18.51 8.44
N THR A 190 2.14 -19.81 8.68
CA THR A 190 3.21 -20.70 9.14
C THR A 190 4.00 -21.20 7.94
N GLY A 191 5.18 -21.76 8.18
CA GLY A 191 5.99 -22.36 7.12
C GLY A 191 5.24 -23.46 6.35
N GLU A 192 4.36 -24.18 7.01
CA GLU A 192 3.55 -25.24 6.39
C GLU A 192 2.51 -24.68 5.40
N GLN A 193 2.03 -23.48 5.62
CA GLN A 193 1.03 -22.85 4.76
C GLN A 193 1.64 -22.23 3.49
N ILE A 194 2.95 -22.11 3.43
CA ILE A 194 3.66 -21.49 2.31
C ILE A 194 4.04 -22.52 1.24
N CYS A 195 4.18 -23.76 1.60
CA CYS A 195 4.58 -24.85 0.69
C CYS A 195 3.50 -25.28 -0.29
#